data_f4ae09b4141ded2870df903b204f2477
#
_entry.id   f4ae09b4141ded2870df903b204f2477
#
_cell.length_a   1.000
_cell.length_b   1.000
_cell.length_c   1.000
_cell.angle_alpha   90.00
_cell.angle_beta   90.00
_cell.angle_gamma   90.00
#
_symmetry.space_group_name_H-M   'P 1'
#
loop_
_entity.id
_entity.type
_entity.pdbx_description
1 polymer ?
#
loop_
_entity_poly.entity_id
_entity_poly.type
_entity_poly.pdbx_seq_one_letter_code
_entity_poly.pdbx_strand_id
1 'polypeptide(L)'
;MSRLMRCLVCAIGLLNLVAAAAGQSAAAKQPSNGDTSANGRTLIWSDEFNGPDGSRPDPAKWAVVINDSGYDNNELEYYTDRTSNIREQDGSLVITARRESYVGKDGQTRDYTSGRIESRGRFAMKYGRIEARIKLPKGQGLWPAFWLLGSDFSHLGWPACGEIDIMENIGSEPSKVHGSLHGPGYSGGHPLSGVFTLPNQARFGDDYHVFAIEWEPRAIRFYVDGTLYETQTPDNVPAGERWVFDHPFYLVLNVAVGGYWPGNPDATTKFPESMLVDYVRVYRLGDERAGNAKP
;
A
#
# COMPACT_ATOMS: atom_id res chain seq x y z
N MET A 1 -47.73 -72.85 11.37
CA MET A 1 -48.05 -72.62 12.78
C MET A 1 -46.90 -71.89 13.43
N SER A 2 -47.25 -70.77 14.11
CA SER A 2 -46.55 -70.14 15.21
C SER A 2 -45.47 -69.10 14.91
N ARG A 3 -45.85 -67.94 15.07
CA ARG A 3 -45.79 -66.80 16.01
C ARG A 3 -44.63 -65.84 15.78
N LEU A 4 -45.05 -64.66 15.31
CA LEU A 4 -44.33 -63.39 15.40
C LEU A 4 -43.85 -63.08 16.82
N MET A 5 -42.64 -62.54 16.93
CA MET A 5 -42.24 -61.72 18.10
C MET A 5 -41.59 -60.44 17.61
N ARG A 6 -42.28 -59.33 17.83
CA ARG A 6 -41.85 -57.97 17.54
C ARG A 6 -40.93 -57.51 18.68
N CYS A 7 -39.71 -57.15 18.40
CA CYS A 7 -38.88 -56.38 19.30
C CYS A 7 -38.94 -54.89 18.87
N LEU A 8 -39.42 -54.07 19.80
CA LEU A 8 -39.49 -52.62 19.74
C LEU A 8 -38.14 -52.09 20.21
N VAL A 9 -37.37 -51.48 19.29
CA VAL A 9 -36.14 -50.75 19.65
C VAL A 9 -36.46 -49.28 19.74
N CYS A 10 -36.43 -48.74 20.95
CA CYS A 10 -36.46 -47.29 21.19
C CYS A 10 -35.17 -46.67 20.76
N ALA A 11 -35.20 -45.83 19.70
CA ALA A 11 -34.08 -44.97 19.35
C ALA A 11 -34.23 -43.63 20.14
N ILE A 12 -33.33 -43.42 21.10
CA ILE A 12 -33.19 -42.14 21.79
C ILE A 12 -32.30 -41.25 20.90
N GLY A 13 -32.94 -40.29 20.24
CA GLY A 13 -32.22 -39.27 19.50
C GLY A 13 -31.58 -38.24 20.43
N LEU A 14 -30.26 -38.23 20.52
CA LEU A 14 -29.51 -37.11 21.10
C LEU A 14 -29.47 -35.94 20.09
N LEU A 15 -30.25 -34.91 20.38
CA LEU A 15 -30.10 -33.61 19.70
C LEU A 15 -28.85 -32.92 20.24
N ASN A 16 -27.77 -32.93 19.48
CA ASN A 16 -26.61 -32.04 19.72
C ASN A 16 -26.97 -30.62 19.25
N LEU A 17 -27.33 -29.74 20.19
CA LEU A 17 -27.36 -28.31 19.95
C LEU A 17 -25.89 -27.80 19.80
N VAL A 18 -25.45 -27.57 18.57
CA VAL A 18 -24.26 -26.78 18.33
C VAL A 18 -24.66 -25.31 18.50
N ALA A 19 -24.31 -24.72 19.64
CA ALA A 19 -24.38 -23.29 19.84
C ALA A 19 -23.27 -22.64 18.98
N ALA A 20 -23.67 -22.00 17.86
CA ALA A 20 -22.83 -21.12 17.14
C ALA A 20 -22.56 -19.87 17.99
N ALA A 21 -21.38 -19.79 18.61
CA ALA A 21 -20.89 -18.57 19.21
C ALA A 21 -20.61 -17.58 18.09
N ALA A 22 -21.54 -16.68 17.81
CA ALA A 22 -21.29 -15.49 17.01
C ALA A 22 -20.31 -14.62 17.80
N GLY A 23 -19.02 -14.73 17.44
CA GLY A 23 -17.99 -13.81 17.90
C GLY A 23 -18.34 -12.42 17.37
N GLN A 24 -18.90 -11.56 18.20
CA GLN A 24 -18.94 -10.13 17.93
C GLN A 24 -17.48 -9.65 17.94
N SER A 25 -16.91 -9.49 16.76
CA SER A 25 -15.71 -8.69 16.58
C SER A 25 -16.06 -7.28 17.04
N ALA A 26 -15.54 -6.89 18.22
CA ALA A 26 -15.62 -5.51 18.67
C ALA A 26 -14.93 -4.65 17.61
N ALA A 27 -15.71 -3.87 16.86
CA ALA A 27 -15.18 -2.89 15.94
C ALA A 27 -14.20 -2.00 16.71
N ALA A 28 -12.93 -2.08 16.39
CA ALA A 28 -11.93 -1.22 16.99
C ALA A 28 -12.34 0.23 16.71
N LYS A 29 -12.47 1.04 17.76
CA LYS A 29 -12.83 2.45 17.64
C LYS A 29 -11.81 3.13 16.71
N GLN A 30 -12.30 3.75 15.64
CA GLN A 30 -11.43 4.50 14.72
C GLN A 30 -10.70 5.61 15.49
N PRO A 31 -9.39 5.79 15.26
CA PRO A 31 -8.67 6.90 15.86
C PRO A 31 -9.18 8.23 15.30
N SER A 32 -9.37 9.25 16.14
CA SER A 32 -9.74 10.60 15.74
C SER A 32 -8.48 11.46 15.55
N ASN A 33 -8.56 12.46 14.67
CA ASN A 33 -7.48 13.44 14.52
C ASN A 33 -7.22 14.15 15.87
N GLY A 34 -5.95 14.18 16.28
CA GLY A 34 -5.54 14.72 17.58
C GLY A 34 -5.43 13.65 18.69
N ASP A 35 -5.89 12.42 18.48
CA ASP A 35 -5.65 11.34 19.44
C ASP A 35 -4.15 11.01 19.51
N THR A 36 -3.60 11.05 20.73
CA THR A 36 -2.20 10.64 20.96
C THR A 36 -2.16 9.11 21.05
N SER A 37 -1.36 8.47 20.20
CA SER A 37 -1.11 7.04 20.29
C SER A 37 -0.34 6.70 21.58
N ALA A 38 -0.38 5.44 22.01
CA ALA A 38 0.36 4.95 23.19
C ALA A 38 1.88 5.22 23.13
N ASN A 39 2.42 5.58 21.97
CA ASN A 39 3.82 5.88 21.71
C ASN A 39 4.11 7.39 21.59
N GLY A 40 3.26 8.27 22.11
CA GLY A 40 3.46 9.73 22.07
C GLY A 40 3.29 10.38 20.70
N ARG A 41 2.73 9.68 19.70
CA ARG A 41 2.45 10.19 18.36
C ARG A 41 1.05 10.77 18.29
N THR A 42 0.87 11.90 17.59
CA THR A 42 -0.43 12.53 17.37
C THR A 42 -0.90 12.26 15.94
N LEU A 43 -2.07 11.64 15.76
CA LEU A 43 -2.69 11.45 14.45
C LEU A 43 -3.07 12.82 13.87
N ILE A 44 -2.58 13.14 12.66
CA ILE A 44 -2.84 14.43 11.99
C ILE A 44 -3.65 14.27 10.71
N TRP A 45 -3.65 13.10 10.11
CA TRP A 45 -4.44 12.77 8.93
C TRP A 45 -4.63 11.26 8.82
N SER A 46 -5.79 10.83 8.35
CA SER A 46 -6.02 9.43 8.01
C SER A 46 -7.09 9.24 6.95
N ASP A 47 -7.04 8.09 6.31
CA ASP A 47 -8.17 7.50 5.62
C ASP A 47 -8.29 6.02 5.99
N GLU A 48 -9.46 5.65 6.48
CA GLU A 48 -9.80 4.30 6.94
C GLU A 48 -10.65 3.56 5.90
N PHE A 49 -10.91 4.16 4.75
CA PHE A 49 -11.65 3.62 3.60
C PHE A 49 -12.98 2.95 3.96
N ASN A 50 -13.74 3.58 4.87
CA ASN A 50 -15.02 3.07 5.35
C ASN A 50 -16.24 3.64 4.60
N GLY A 51 -16.06 4.11 3.39
CA GLY A 51 -17.15 4.49 2.51
C GLY A 51 -18.03 3.31 2.09
N PRO A 52 -19.19 3.57 1.49
CA PRO A 52 -20.08 2.50 1.00
C PRO A 52 -19.38 1.60 -0.03
N ASP A 53 -19.68 0.30 0.02
CA ASP A 53 -19.16 -0.66 -0.94
C ASP A 53 -19.43 -0.25 -2.39
N GLY A 54 -18.41 -0.31 -3.23
CA GLY A 54 -18.43 0.11 -4.62
C GLY A 54 -18.28 1.62 -4.82
N SER A 55 -18.17 2.43 -3.77
CA SER A 55 -17.90 3.87 -3.89
C SER A 55 -16.45 4.13 -4.31
N ARG A 56 -16.19 5.34 -4.82
CA ARG A 56 -14.84 5.86 -5.01
C ARG A 56 -14.28 6.36 -3.68
N PRO A 57 -12.94 6.37 -3.49
CA PRO A 57 -12.34 7.00 -2.32
C PRO A 57 -12.69 8.49 -2.23
N ASP A 58 -12.66 9.03 -1.02
CA ASP A 58 -13.04 10.42 -0.73
C ASP A 58 -12.29 11.43 -1.61
N PRO A 59 -12.95 12.17 -2.50
CA PRO A 59 -12.30 13.15 -3.38
C PRO A 59 -11.70 14.35 -2.63
N ALA A 60 -12.06 14.56 -1.36
CA ALA A 60 -11.41 15.57 -0.52
C ALA A 60 -10.00 15.12 -0.07
N LYS A 61 -9.74 13.81 -0.06
CA LYS A 61 -8.46 13.23 0.34
C LYS A 61 -7.63 12.77 -0.86
N TRP A 62 -8.27 12.26 -1.92
CA TRP A 62 -7.61 11.61 -3.05
C TRP A 62 -8.02 12.16 -4.41
N ALA A 63 -7.05 12.33 -5.29
CA ALA A 63 -7.23 12.48 -6.73
C ALA A 63 -7.00 11.13 -7.40
N VAL A 64 -7.89 10.72 -8.29
CA VAL A 64 -7.67 9.58 -9.16
C VAL A 64 -6.86 10.02 -10.38
N VAL A 65 -5.78 9.32 -10.68
CA VAL A 65 -4.97 9.55 -11.87
C VAL A 65 -5.55 8.75 -13.03
N ILE A 66 -5.67 9.41 -14.19
CA ILE A 66 -6.14 8.79 -15.43
C ILE A 66 -5.06 9.04 -16.49
N ASN A 67 -4.29 8.03 -16.81
CA ASN A 67 -3.28 8.09 -17.86
C ASN A 67 -2.63 6.74 -18.17
N ASP A 68 -1.77 6.74 -19.17
CA ASP A 68 -0.99 5.62 -19.63
C ASP A 68 0.47 6.00 -19.90
N SER A 69 1.00 7.00 -19.22
CA SER A 69 2.32 7.56 -19.52
C SER A 69 3.46 6.53 -19.46
N GLY A 70 3.18 5.30 -18.89
CA GLY A 70 4.21 4.29 -18.64
C GLY A 70 5.33 4.78 -17.71
N TYR A 71 5.25 6.02 -17.29
CA TYR A 71 6.17 6.77 -16.42
C TYR A 71 7.66 6.50 -16.70
N ASP A 72 8.02 6.27 -17.99
CA ASP A 72 9.36 5.91 -18.47
C ASP A 72 9.87 4.53 -18.01
N ASN A 73 9.03 3.74 -17.27
CA ASN A 73 9.35 2.41 -16.79
C ASN A 73 8.89 1.28 -17.73
N ASN A 74 8.28 1.62 -18.87
CA ASN A 74 7.68 0.66 -19.81
C ASN A 74 6.54 -0.15 -19.19
N GLU A 75 5.74 0.49 -18.32
CA GLU A 75 4.52 -0.07 -17.73
C GLU A 75 3.46 -0.28 -18.81
N LEU A 76 2.58 -1.26 -18.62
CA LEU A 76 1.64 -1.74 -19.66
C LEU A 76 0.19 -1.33 -19.42
N GLU A 77 -0.15 -0.89 -18.20
CA GLU A 77 -1.51 -0.53 -17.83
C GLU A 77 -1.89 0.88 -18.29
N TYR A 78 -3.20 1.12 -18.37
CA TYR A 78 -3.82 2.43 -18.34
C TYR A 78 -4.50 2.63 -16.99
N TYR A 79 -4.15 3.67 -16.26
CA TYR A 79 -4.83 4.03 -15.02
C TYR A 79 -6.18 4.66 -15.31
N THR A 80 -7.23 4.14 -14.67
CA THR A 80 -8.62 4.58 -14.89
C THR A 80 -9.28 5.02 -13.58
N ASP A 81 -10.35 5.81 -13.71
CA ASP A 81 -11.23 6.20 -12.59
C ASP A 81 -12.45 5.29 -12.42
N ARG A 82 -12.47 4.12 -13.09
CA ARG A 82 -13.58 3.17 -13.01
C ARG A 82 -13.58 2.45 -11.67
N THR A 83 -14.77 2.20 -11.10
CA THR A 83 -14.91 1.43 -9.87
C THR A 83 -14.47 -0.03 -10.00
N SER A 84 -14.33 -0.53 -11.24
CA SER A 84 -13.68 -1.82 -11.51
C SER A 84 -12.17 -1.82 -11.24
N ASN A 85 -11.52 -0.65 -11.22
CA ASN A 85 -10.10 -0.50 -10.93
C ASN A 85 -9.85 0.15 -9.56
N ILE A 86 -10.70 1.07 -9.11
CA ILE A 86 -10.54 1.76 -7.82
C ILE A 86 -11.89 1.89 -7.14
N ARG A 87 -12.06 1.33 -5.95
CA ARG A 87 -13.25 1.44 -5.13
C ARG A 87 -12.95 1.20 -3.66
N GLU A 88 -13.83 1.63 -2.80
CA GLU A 88 -13.92 1.15 -1.43
C GLU A 88 -14.83 -0.08 -1.39
N GLN A 89 -14.43 -1.08 -0.63
CA GLN A 89 -15.21 -2.29 -0.44
C GLN A 89 -14.74 -3.03 0.82
N ASP A 90 -15.71 -3.52 1.61
CA ASP A 90 -15.45 -4.28 2.84
C ASP A 90 -14.47 -3.54 3.80
N GLY A 91 -14.61 -2.21 3.92
CA GLY A 91 -13.75 -1.38 4.78
C GLY A 91 -12.32 -1.23 4.29
N SER A 92 -12.08 -1.36 2.99
CA SER A 92 -10.75 -1.21 2.39
C SER A 92 -10.82 -0.46 1.06
N LEU A 93 -9.78 0.27 0.72
CA LEU A 93 -9.53 0.67 -0.66
C LEU A 93 -9.05 -0.54 -1.46
N VAL A 94 -9.70 -0.79 -2.59
CA VAL A 94 -9.37 -1.88 -3.51
C VAL A 94 -8.84 -1.28 -4.81
N ILE A 95 -7.55 -1.47 -5.09
CA ILE A 95 -6.92 -1.11 -6.36
C ILE A 95 -6.72 -2.38 -7.16
N THR A 96 -7.40 -2.50 -8.31
CA THR A 96 -7.48 -3.73 -9.11
C THR A 96 -6.78 -3.57 -10.45
N ALA A 97 -5.75 -4.37 -10.69
CA ALA A 97 -5.17 -4.58 -12.01
C ALA A 97 -6.01 -5.62 -12.78
N ARG A 98 -6.28 -5.33 -14.06
CA ARG A 98 -7.12 -6.16 -14.92
C ARG A 98 -6.44 -6.38 -16.27
N ARG A 99 -6.61 -7.57 -16.83
CA ARG A 99 -6.25 -7.83 -18.23
C ARG A 99 -7.50 -7.63 -19.08
N GLU A 100 -7.52 -6.57 -19.82
CA GLU A 100 -8.65 -6.20 -20.70
C GLU A 100 -8.17 -5.21 -21.78
N SER A 101 -8.72 -5.27 -22.98
CA SER A 101 -8.45 -4.26 -24.00
C SER A 101 -9.17 -2.97 -23.64
N TYR A 102 -8.43 -1.88 -23.54
CA TYR A 102 -8.94 -0.57 -23.17
C TYR A 102 -8.37 0.52 -24.09
N VAL A 103 -9.24 1.36 -24.62
CA VAL A 103 -8.85 2.53 -25.42
C VAL A 103 -8.78 3.73 -24.47
N GLY A 104 -7.58 4.27 -24.27
CA GLY A 104 -7.35 5.44 -23.45
C GLY A 104 -7.91 6.74 -24.06
N LYS A 105 -7.90 7.82 -23.29
CA LYS A 105 -8.31 9.15 -23.77
C LYS A 105 -7.37 9.71 -24.85
N ASP A 106 -6.15 9.19 -24.90
CA ASP A 106 -5.13 9.47 -25.93
C ASP A 106 -5.35 8.71 -27.25
N GLY A 107 -6.38 7.84 -27.30
CA GLY A 107 -6.70 7.00 -28.46
C GLY A 107 -5.83 5.73 -28.56
N GLN A 108 -4.91 5.49 -27.63
CA GLN A 108 -4.10 4.29 -27.63
C GLN A 108 -4.83 3.12 -26.96
N THR A 109 -4.63 1.92 -27.49
CA THR A 109 -5.14 0.69 -26.90
C THR A 109 -4.09 0.10 -25.96
N ARG A 110 -4.53 -0.26 -24.76
CA ARG A 110 -3.74 -1.00 -23.76
C ARG A 110 -4.41 -2.31 -23.44
N ASP A 111 -3.61 -3.33 -23.09
CA ASP A 111 -4.09 -4.67 -22.74
C ASP A 111 -4.32 -4.85 -21.24
N TYR A 112 -4.02 -3.81 -20.45
CA TYR A 112 -4.20 -3.80 -19.03
C TYR A 112 -4.77 -2.47 -18.55
N THR A 113 -5.58 -2.54 -17.50
CA THR A 113 -6.03 -1.36 -16.75
C THR A 113 -5.72 -1.55 -15.28
N SER A 114 -5.49 -0.45 -14.58
CA SER A 114 -5.25 -0.45 -13.14
C SER A 114 -5.71 0.85 -12.50
N GLY A 115 -5.31 1.07 -11.25
CA GLY A 115 -5.64 2.26 -10.49
C GLY A 115 -4.43 2.92 -9.85
N ARG A 116 -4.48 4.26 -9.80
CA ARG A 116 -3.55 5.12 -9.07
C ARG A 116 -4.32 6.27 -8.44
N ILE A 117 -4.06 6.51 -7.15
CA ILE A 117 -4.59 7.65 -6.41
C ILE A 117 -3.47 8.46 -5.78
N GLU A 118 -3.68 9.76 -5.67
CA GLU A 118 -2.71 10.70 -5.10
C GLU A 118 -3.40 11.67 -4.15
N SER A 119 -2.73 12.02 -3.04
CA SER A 119 -3.19 13.12 -2.19
C SER A 119 -2.75 14.51 -2.68
N ARG A 120 -2.18 14.61 -3.88
CA ARG A 120 -1.71 15.86 -4.49
C ARG A 120 -2.79 16.92 -4.52
N GLY A 121 -2.46 18.14 -4.03
CA GLY A 121 -3.38 19.27 -3.96
C GLY A 121 -4.46 19.15 -2.87
N ARG A 122 -4.42 18.09 -2.04
CA ARG A 122 -5.35 17.83 -0.94
C ARG A 122 -4.64 17.70 0.39
N PHE A 123 -3.60 16.89 0.43
CA PHE A 123 -2.77 16.69 1.60
C PHE A 123 -1.31 16.48 1.19
N ALA A 124 -0.42 17.14 1.89
CA ALA A 124 1.02 16.92 1.82
C ALA A 124 1.61 17.16 3.21
N MET A 125 2.72 16.51 3.51
CA MET A 125 3.38 16.67 4.79
C MET A 125 4.90 16.71 4.63
N LYS A 126 5.54 17.24 5.66
CA LYS A 126 6.98 17.17 5.87
C LYS A 126 7.22 16.64 7.27
N TYR A 127 7.98 15.56 7.37
CA TYR A 127 8.34 14.86 8.61
C TYR A 127 7.14 14.24 9.36
N GLY A 128 7.41 13.22 10.10
CA GLY A 128 6.42 12.47 10.87
C GLY A 128 6.50 10.96 10.61
N ARG A 129 5.50 10.24 11.10
CA ARG A 129 5.31 8.83 10.75
C ARG A 129 4.18 8.72 9.74
N ILE A 130 4.44 8.01 8.67
CA ILE A 130 3.46 7.65 7.64
C ILE A 130 3.36 6.15 7.61
N GLU A 131 2.14 5.62 7.67
CA GLU A 131 1.93 4.17 7.60
C GLU A 131 0.66 3.81 6.83
N ALA A 132 0.68 2.64 6.21
CA ALA A 132 -0.49 2.01 5.62
C ALA A 132 -0.50 0.51 5.96
N ARG A 133 -1.70 -0.03 6.17
CA ARG A 133 -1.92 -1.47 6.33
C ARG A 133 -2.44 -2.03 5.02
N ILE A 134 -1.63 -2.87 4.37
CA ILE A 134 -1.84 -3.28 2.99
C ILE A 134 -1.68 -4.79 2.85
N LYS A 135 -2.55 -5.41 2.04
CA LYS A 135 -2.37 -6.75 1.50
C LYS A 135 -2.06 -6.66 0.01
N LEU A 136 -0.93 -7.24 -0.41
CA LEU A 136 -0.42 -7.06 -1.77
C LEU A 136 -1.08 -8.01 -2.77
N PRO A 137 -1.18 -7.63 -4.07
CA PRO A 137 -1.60 -8.53 -5.14
C PRO A 137 -0.54 -9.61 -5.39
N LYS A 138 -0.92 -10.69 -6.07
CA LYS A 138 -0.06 -11.82 -6.39
C LYS A 138 0.09 -11.98 -7.90
N GLY A 139 1.29 -12.24 -8.38
CA GLY A 139 1.55 -12.63 -9.76
C GLY A 139 2.70 -11.91 -10.41
N GLN A 140 3.42 -12.64 -11.26
CA GLN A 140 4.51 -12.10 -12.07
C GLN A 140 4.06 -10.85 -12.83
N GLY A 141 4.90 -9.81 -12.84
CA GLY A 141 4.65 -8.56 -13.58
C GLY A 141 3.70 -7.60 -12.89
N LEU A 142 3.25 -7.86 -11.64
CA LEU A 142 2.54 -6.88 -10.83
C LEU A 142 3.54 -6.10 -9.98
N TRP A 143 3.29 -4.80 -9.84
CA TRP A 143 4.15 -3.86 -9.12
C TRP A 143 3.28 -2.90 -8.28
N PRO A 144 2.83 -3.34 -7.11
CA PRO A 144 2.16 -2.48 -6.14
C PRO A 144 3.15 -1.54 -5.46
N ALA A 145 2.71 -0.30 -5.21
CA ALA A 145 3.51 0.69 -4.52
C ALA A 145 2.68 1.58 -3.58
N PHE A 146 3.30 1.92 -2.45
CA PHE A 146 2.88 2.96 -1.51
C PHE A 146 4.07 3.90 -1.28
N TRP A 147 3.96 5.13 -1.75
CA TRP A 147 5.07 6.05 -1.88
C TRP A 147 4.67 7.52 -1.78
N LEU A 148 5.66 8.39 -1.79
CA LEU A 148 5.52 9.83 -1.67
C LEU A 148 6.32 10.51 -2.78
N LEU A 149 5.76 11.59 -3.33
CA LEU A 149 6.44 12.43 -4.32
C LEU A 149 6.48 13.88 -3.84
N GLY A 150 7.60 14.56 -4.10
CA GLY A 150 7.79 15.95 -3.72
C GLY A 150 6.70 16.86 -4.29
N SER A 151 6.12 17.73 -3.44
CA SER A 151 4.99 18.59 -3.84
C SER A 151 5.37 19.64 -4.88
N ASP A 152 6.65 19.87 -5.08
CA ASP A 152 7.23 20.76 -6.09
C ASP A 152 7.56 20.07 -7.42
N PHE A 153 7.14 18.82 -7.59
CA PHE A 153 7.34 18.02 -8.83
C PHE A 153 7.01 18.80 -10.11
N SER A 154 5.93 19.61 -10.11
CA SER A 154 5.55 20.40 -11.29
C SER A 154 6.56 21.49 -11.68
N HIS A 155 7.45 21.87 -10.77
CA HIS A 155 8.45 22.92 -10.95
C HIS A 155 9.86 22.35 -11.12
N LEU A 156 10.24 21.37 -10.29
CA LEU A 156 11.60 20.81 -10.30
C LEU A 156 11.72 19.57 -11.17
N GLY A 157 10.62 18.83 -11.38
CA GLY A 157 10.66 17.53 -12.05
C GLY A 157 11.31 16.45 -11.20
N TRP A 158 11.21 15.21 -11.66
CA TRP A 158 11.89 14.06 -11.08
C TRP A 158 13.30 13.91 -11.66
N PRO A 159 14.33 13.52 -10.89
CA PRO A 159 14.27 13.16 -9.46
C PRO A 159 14.54 14.34 -8.50
N ALA A 160 14.63 15.58 -9.01
CA ALA A 160 15.01 16.75 -8.20
C ALA A 160 13.98 17.10 -7.10
N CYS A 161 12.70 16.75 -7.32
CA CYS A 161 11.64 16.90 -6.33
C CYS A 161 11.72 15.85 -5.20
N GLY A 162 12.56 14.82 -5.32
CA GLY A 162 12.61 13.70 -4.38
C GLY A 162 11.42 12.74 -4.47
N GLU A 163 11.65 11.48 -4.13
CA GLU A 163 10.66 10.42 -4.02
C GLU A 163 11.02 9.51 -2.86
N ILE A 164 10.03 9.07 -2.09
CA ILE A 164 10.18 8.17 -0.93
C ILE A 164 9.24 6.99 -1.15
N ASP A 165 9.79 5.82 -1.44
CA ASP A 165 9.03 4.60 -1.65
C ASP A 165 8.96 3.85 -0.32
N ILE A 166 7.82 3.98 0.38
CA ILE A 166 7.61 3.34 1.68
C ILE A 166 7.54 1.82 1.51
N MET A 167 6.91 1.39 0.43
CA MET A 167 6.78 -0.02 0.06
C MET A 167 6.65 -0.16 -1.45
N GLU A 168 7.53 -0.94 -2.03
CA GLU A 168 7.41 -1.50 -3.36
C GLU A 168 7.57 -3.01 -3.30
N ASN A 169 6.81 -3.74 -4.12
CA ASN A 169 6.95 -5.17 -4.31
C ASN A 169 6.85 -5.51 -5.79
N ILE A 170 7.57 -6.51 -6.23
CA ILE A 170 7.39 -7.10 -7.56
C ILE A 170 6.92 -8.55 -7.45
N GLY A 171 6.01 -8.94 -8.34
CA GLY A 171 5.36 -10.25 -8.26
C GLY A 171 6.29 -11.45 -8.36
N SER A 172 7.51 -11.28 -8.91
CA SER A 172 8.58 -12.29 -8.92
C SER A 172 9.24 -12.51 -7.56
N GLU A 173 9.11 -11.56 -6.63
CA GLU A 173 9.70 -11.59 -5.29
C GLU A 173 8.62 -11.46 -4.19
N PRO A 174 7.65 -12.40 -4.10
CA PRO A 174 6.44 -12.22 -3.29
C PRO A 174 6.66 -12.13 -1.78
N SER A 175 7.85 -12.48 -1.29
CA SER A 175 8.26 -12.39 0.12
C SER A 175 9.12 -11.16 0.44
N LYS A 176 9.41 -10.32 -0.56
CA LYS A 176 10.28 -9.14 -0.37
C LYS A 176 9.51 -7.85 -0.61
N VAL A 177 9.86 -6.82 0.13
CA VAL A 177 9.51 -5.44 -0.16
C VAL A 177 10.75 -4.58 -0.11
N HIS A 178 10.74 -3.52 -0.90
CA HIS A 178 11.81 -2.56 -1.03
C HIS A 178 11.33 -1.22 -0.48
N GLY A 179 12.18 -0.57 0.32
CA GLY A 179 12.08 0.84 0.64
C GLY A 179 13.15 1.58 -0.16
N SER A 180 12.82 2.75 -0.72
CA SER A 180 13.75 3.46 -1.58
C SER A 180 13.65 4.97 -1.41
N LEU A 181 14.76 5.67 -1.66
CA LEU A 181 14.80 7.11 -1.78
C LEU A 181 15.44 7.49 -3.11
N HIS A 182 14.74 8.31 -3.88
CA HIS A 182 15.25 8.85 -5.14
C HIS A 182 15.48 10.35 -5.06
N GLY A 183 16.65 10.77 -5.54
CA GLY A 183 17.05 12.17 -5.66
C GLY A 183 18.14 12.33 -6.72
N PRO A 184 18.64 13.56 -6.97
CA PRO A 184 19.71 13.80 -7.91
C PRO A 184 20.94 12.93 -7.62
N GLY A 185 21.39 12.19 -8.63
CA GLY A 185 22.55 11.30 -8.52
C GLY A 185 22.31 9.95 -7.84
N TYR A 186 21.09 9.73 -7.29
CA TYR A 186 20.68 8.46 -6.69
C TYR A 186 19.22 8.18 -7.02
N SER A 187 18.93 7.74 -8.24
CA SER A 187 17.58 7.53 -8.74
C SER A 187 17.50 6.42 -9.78
N GLY A 188 16.30 6.04 -10.19
CA GLY A 188 16.05 4.95 -11.13
C GLY A 188 16.62 3.64 -10.63
N GLY A 189 17.52 3.01 -11.38
CA GLY A 189 18.15 1.74 -11.00
C GLY A 189 19.21 1.83 -9.88
N HIS A 190 19.46 3.01 -9.31
CA HIS A 190 20.49 3.24 -8.29
C HIS A 190 19.98 4.09 -7.11
N PRO A 191 18.83 3.79 -6.50
CA PRO A 191 18.32 4.51 -5.35
C PRO A 191 19.13 4.23 -4.08
N LEU A 192 18.94 5.04 -3.04
CA LEU A 192 19.26 4.60 -1.69
C LEU A 192 18.16 3.65 -1.26
N SER A 193 18.46 2.37 -1.02
CA SER A 193 17.40 1.38 -0.78
C SER A 193 17.81 0.28 0.18
N GLY A 194 16.79 -0.32 0.84
CA GLY A 194 16.87 -1.52 1.63
C GLY A 194 15.78 -2.51 1.28
N VAL A 195 15.95 -3.75 1.70
CA VAL A 195 15.02 -4.84 1.41
C VAL A 195 14.62 -5.52 2.72
N PHE A 196 13.31 -5.69 2.91
CA PHE A 196 12.78 -6.55 3.97
C PHE A 196 12.29 -7.87 3.34
N THR A 197 12.65 -9.00 3.97
CA THR A 197 12.19 -10.31 3.52
C THR A 197 11.40 -10.98 4.64
N LEU A 198 10.17 -11.41 4.34
CA LEU A 198 9.36 -12.20 5.27
C LEU A 198 10.04 -13.54 5.59
N PRO A 199 10.00 -13.98 6.85
CA PRO A 199 10.54 -15.29 7.22
C PRO A 199 9.71 -16.44 6.62
N ASN A 200 10.28 -17.63 6.60
CA ASN A 200 9.60 -18.90 6.25
C ASN A 200 8.93 -18.89 4.87
N GLN A 201 9.45 -18.11 3.91
CA GLN A 201 8.88 -17.98 2.57
C GLN A 201 7.41 -17.49 2.54
N ALA A 202 6.95 -16.86 3.62
CA ALA A 202 5.65 -16.19 3.64
C ALA A 202 5.58 -15.10 2.55
N ARG A 203 4.38 -14.79 2.10
CA ARG A 203 4.15 -13.84 0.99
C ARG A 203 3.33 -12.65 1.48
N PHE A 204 3.70 -11.46 1.09
CA PHE A 204 2.97 -10.24 1.41
C PHE A 204 1.52 -10.21 0.88
N GLY A 205 1.20 -11.06 -0.09
CA GLY A 205 -0.16 -11.25 -0.58
C GLY A 205 -1.01 -12.24 0.23
N ASP A 206 -0.48 -12.89 1.28
CA ASP A 206 -1.25 -13.85 2.07
C ASP A 206 -2.04 -13.18 3.19
N ASP A 207 -1.52 -12.09 3.77
CA ASP A 207 -2.17 -11.31 4.84
C ASP A 207 -1.88 -9.81 4.70
N TYR A 208 -2.49 -9.01 5.59
CA TYR A 208 -2.22 -7.59 5.71
C TYR A 208 -0.95 -7.36 6.52
N HIS A 209 -0.10 -6.45 6.05
CA HIS A 209 1.10 -5.97 6.72
C HIS A 209 1.08 -4.46 6.87
N VAL A 210 1.74 -3.93 7.90
CA VAL A 210 1.89 -2.49 8.12
C VAL A 210 3.24 -2.03 7.59
N PHE A 211 3.20 -1.23 6.52
CA PHE A 211 4.38 -0.57 5.96
C PHE A 211 4.45 0.85 6.46
N ALA A 212 5.62 1.29 6.94
CA ALA A 212 5.73 2.61 7.52
C ALA A 212 7.12 3.21 7.37
N ILE A 213 7.15 4.56 7.41
CA ILE A 213 8.39 5.32 7.65
C ILE A 213 8.25 6.21 8.88
N GLU A 214 9.38 6.49 9.53
CA GLU A 214 9.57 7.64 10.40
C GLU A 214 10.55 8.57 9.72
N TRP A 215 10.05 9.75 9.36
CA TRP A 215 10.78 10.75 8.60
C TRP A 215 11.08 11.96 9.47
N GLU A 216 12.36 12.20 9.68
CA GLU A 216 12.94 13.31 10.44
C GLU A 216 13.86 14.15 9.53
N PRO A 217 14.31 15.35 9.93
CA PRO A 217 15.13 16.22 9.07
C PRO A 217 16.38 15.57 8.46
N ARG A 218 16.98 14.63 9.19
CA ARG A 218 18.24 13.98 8.81
C ARG A 218 18.17 12.45 8.83
N ALA A 219 16.97 11.86 8.84
CA ALA A 219 16.83 10.42 8.82
C ALA A 219 15.46 10.01 8.30
N ILE A 220 15.43 8.97 7.50
CA ILE A 220 14.20 8.24 7.13
C ILE A 220 14.43 6.78 7.50
N ARG A 221 13.54 6.26 8.36
CA ARG A 221 13.59 4.88 8.84
C ARG A 221 12.40 4.12 8.31
N PHE A 222 12.64 2.92 7.78
CA PHE A 222 11.63 2.10 7.14
C PHE A 222 11.28 0.89 8.00
N TYR A 223 9.99 0.56 8.07
CA TYR A 223 9.47 -0.48 8.94
C TYR A 223 8.48 -1.38 8.21
N VAL A 224 8.52 -2.67 8.52
CA VAL A 224 7.46 -3.65 8.22
C VAL A 224 7.00 -4.25 9.54
N ASP A 225 5.70 -4.20 9.83
CA ASP A 225 5.08 -4.72 11.05
C ASP A 225 5.79 -4.27 12.34
N GLY A 226 6.26 -3.02 12.36
CA GLY A 226 7.00 -2.43 13.46
C GLY A 226 8.49 -2.79 13.51
N THR A 227 8.97 -3.68 12.64
CA THR A 227 10.38 -4.04 12.54
C THR A 227 11.13 -3.03 11.68
N LEU A 228 12.09 -2.32 12.25
CA LEU A 228 13.01 -1.45 11.52
C LEU A 228 13.94 -2.31 10.65
N TYR A 229 13.97 -2.06 9.34
CA TYR A 229 14.86 -2.81 8.45
C TYR A 229 15.84 -1.93 7.66
N GLU A 230 15.57 -0.62 7.58
CA GLU A 230 16.40 0.32 6.83
C GLU A 230 16.42 1.69 7.52
N THR A 231 17.56 2.36 7.45
CA THR A 231 17.73 3.76 7.85
C THR A 231 18.59 4.47 6.81
N GLN A 232 18.06 5.54 6.25
CA GLN A 232 18.79 6.42 5.33
C GLN A 232 18.98 7.79 5.96
N THR A 233 20.18 8.36 5.74
CA THR A 233 20.61 9.67 6.24
C THR A 233 21.30 10.45 5.13
N PRO A 234 21.53 11.76 5.28
CA PRO A 234 22.35 12.53 4.34
C PRO A 234 23.75 11.95 4.09
N ASP A 235 24.29 11.17 5.03
CA ASP A 235 25.62 10.55 4.91
C ASP A 235 25.64 9.38 3.89
N ASN A 236 24.44 8.86 3.51
CA ASN A 236 24.31 7.84 2.48
C ASN A 236 24.24 8.44 1.06
N VAL A 237 24.01 9.74 0.94
CA VAL A 237 23.92 10.43 -0.36
C VAL A 237 25.30 10.45 -1.03
N PRO A 238 25.40 10.16 -2.35
CA PRO A 238 26.67 10.22 -3.06
C PRO A 238 27.35 11.58 -2.94
N ALA A 239 28.69 11.58 -2.92
CA ALA A 239 29.47 12.79 -2.76
C ALA A 239 29.14 13.82 -3.86
N GLY A 240 28.84 15.05 -3.46
CA GLY A 240 28.45 16.14 -4.37
C GLY A 240 26.96 16.25 -4.64
N GLU A 241 26.17 15.27 -4.23
CA GLU A 241 24.72 15.27 -4.39
C GLU A 241 24.01 15.80 -3.12
N ARG A 242 22.69 16.02 -3.24
CA ARG A 242 21.91 16.66 -2.17
C ARG A 242 20.88 15.72 -1.57
N TRP A 243 20.70 15.81 -0.24
CA TRP A 243 19.54 15.29 0.46
C TRP A 243 18.34 16.21 0.18
N VAL A 244 17.33 15.69 -0.53
CA VAL A 244 16.20 16.49 -1.03
C VAL A 244 14.90 16.26 -0.21
N PHE A 245 14.96 15.57 0.93
CA PHE A 245 13.79 15.19 1.73
C PHE A 245 13.57 16.19 2.88
N ASP A 246 13.47 17.48 2.55
CA ASP A 246 13.33 18.59 3.50
C ASP A 246 12.21 19.58 3.17
N HIS A 247 11.27 19.16 2.32
CA HIS A 247 10.08 19.91 1.89
C HIS A 247 8.84 19.01 1.90
N PRO A 248 7.61 19.51 1.64
CA PRO A 248 6.41 18.69 1.67
C PRO A 248 6.35 17.65 0.53
N PHE A 249 5.82 16.47 0.83
CA PHE A 249 5.54 15.37 -0.10
C PHE A 249 4.07 14.97 0.01
N TYR A 250 3.47 14.52 -1.09
CA TYR A 250 2.13 13.95 -1.14
C TYR A 250 2.18 12.42 -1.29
N LEU A 251 1.12 11.76 -0.86
CA LEU A 251 0.97 10.30 -0.86
C LEU A 251 0.53 9.79 -2.22
N VAL A 252 1.02 8.62 -2.60
CA VAL A 252 0.62 7.90 -3.82
C VAL A 252 0.41 6.42 -3.50
N LEU A 253 -0.64 5.82 -4.09
CA LEU A 253 -0.95 4.39 -4.06
C LEU A 253 -1.29 3.94 -5.47
N ASN A 254 -0.65 2.88 -5.96
CA ASN A 254 -0.95 2.30 -7.27
C ASN A 254 -0.60 0.81 -7.36
N VAL A 255 -1.10 0.17 -8.40
CA VAL A 255 -0.60 -1.12 -8.87
C VAL A 255 -0.22 -0.97 -10.33
N ALA A 256 1.07 -0.96 -10.65
CA ALA A 256 1.56 -1.01 -12.01
C ALA A 256 1.55 -2.44 -12.55
N VAL A 257 1.53 -2.58 -13.87
CA VAL A 257 1.55 -3.86 -14.58
C VAL A 257 2.66 -3.85 -15.61
N GLY A 258 3.57 -4.81 -15.54
CA GLY A 258 4.74 -4.82 -16.41
C GLY A 258 5.78 -3.77 -16.00
N GLY A 259 6.77 -3.57 -16.85
CA GLY A 259 7.84 -2.62 -16.62
C GLY A 259 9.22 -3.27 -16.65
N TYR A 260 10.25 -2.42 -16.69
CA TYR A 260 11.63 -2.88 -16.76
C TYR A 260 12.04 -3.68 -15.51
N TRP A 261 11.55 -3.31 -14.33
CA TRP A 261 11.94 -3.97 -13.09
C TRP A 261 11.11 -5.23 -12.79
N PRO A 262 9.77 -5.21 -12.74
CA PRO A 262 8.98 -6.42 -12.45
C PRO A 262 8.97 -7.41 -13.61
N GLY A 263 9.32 -6.99 -14.83
CA GLY A 263 9.07 -7.73 -16.06
C GLY A 263 7.58 -7.78 -16.39
N ASN A 264 7.24 -8.41 -17.49
CA ASN A 264 5.84 -8.51 -17.93
C ASN A 264 5.09 -9.64 -17.21
N PRO A 265 3.75 -9.53 -17.08
CA PRO A 265 2.90 -10.67 -16.72
C PRO A 265 3.12 -11.85 -17.66
N ASP A 266 3.03 -13.06 -17.13
CA ASP A 266 3.16 -14.31 -17.87
C ASP A 266 1.91 -15.20 -17.71
N ALA A 267 1.97 -16.43 -18.16
CA ALA A 267 0.85 -17.39 -18.08
C ALA A 267 0.47 -17.76 -16.64
N THR A 268 1.34 -17.51 -15.67
CA THR A 268 1.08 -17.78 -14.24
C THR A 268 0.33 -16.64 -13.55
N THR A 269 0.37 -15.44 -14.14
CA THR A 269 -0.32 -14.25 -13.60
C THR A 269 -1.81 -14.35 -13.86
N LYS A 270 -2.58 -14.37 -12.79
CA LYS A 270 -4.05 -14.39 -12.88
C LYS A 270 -4.58 -12.97 -12.72
N PHE A 271 -5.56 -12.64 -13.55
CA PHE A 271 -6.29 -11.39 -13.47
C PHE A 271 -7.79 -11.64 -13.27
N PRO A 272 -8.53 -10.78 -12.56
CA PRO A 272 -8.04 -9.57 -11.89
C PRO A 272 -7.27 -9.89 -10.59
N GLU A 273 -6.30 -9.02 -10.23
CA GLU A 273 -5.60 -9.04 -8.96
C GLU A 273 -5.68 -7.68 -8.28
N SER A 274 -5.72 -7.67 -6.96
CA SER A 274 -5.99 -6.44 -6.21
C SER A 274 -5.03 -6.24 -5.06
N MET A 275 -4.58 -5.00 -4.89
CA MET A 275 -4.05 -4.48 -3.64
C MET A 275 -5.20 -4.01 -2.77
N LEU A 276 -5.21 -4.43 -1.50
CA LEU A 276 -6.20 -4.03 -0.50
C LEU A 276 -5.52 -3.15 0.54
N VAL A 277 -6.04 -1.94 0.76
CA VAL A 277 -5.51 -0.99 1.75
C VAL A 277 -6.57 -0.76 2.81
N ASP A 278 -6.31 -1.26 4.03
CA ASP A 278 -7.21 -1.14 5.18
C ASP A 278 -7.26 0.31 5.68
N TYR A 279 -6.06 0.93 5.81
CA TYR A 279 -5.96 2.34 6.16
C TYR A 279 -4.65 2.96 5.67
N VAL A 280 -4.66 4.31 5.59
CA VAL A 280 -3.47 5.14 5.56
C VAL A 280 -3.54 6.13 6.71
N ARG A 281 -2.47 6.23 7.52
CA ARG A 281 -2.41 7.10 8.70
C ARG A 281 -1.12 7.89 8.74
N VAL A 282 -1.23 9.14 9.15
CA VAL A 282 -0.11 10.08 9.24
C VAL A 282 -0.09 10.67 10.64
N TYR A 283 1.07 10.60 11.28
CA TYR A 283 1.27 11.06 12.67
C TYR A 283 2.39 12.09 12.73
N ARG A 284 2.21 13.07 13.59
CA ARG A 284 3.32 13.89 14.10
C ARG A 284 4.08 13.08 15.14
N LEU A 285 5.41 13.06 15.06
CA LEU A 285 6.26 12.50 16.11
C LEU A 285 6.27 13.46 17.31
N GLY A 286 6.23 12.91 18.54
CA GLY A 286 6.31 13.71 19.77
C GLY A 286 7.69 14.35 19.94
N ASP A 287 7.73 15.46 20.65
CA ASP A 287 8.92 16.31 20.85
C ASP A 287 10.11 15.60 21.51
N GLU A 288 9.90 14.47 22.20
CA GLU A 288 10.98 13.70 22.85
C GLU A 288 12.01 13.14 21.86
N ARG A 289 11.67 12.95 20.58
CA ARG A 289 12.61 12.49 19.54
C ARG A 289 13.25 13.63 18.75
N ALA A 290 12.62 14.80 18.71
CA ALA A 290 13.21 15.99 18.06
C ALA A 290 14.42 16.55 18.84
N GLY A 291 14.56 16.23 20.12
CA GLY A 291 15.59 16.74 21.01
C GLY A 291 16.92 15.98 21.04
N ASN A 292 17.01 14.78 20.45
CA ASN A 292 18.24 13.96 20.49
C ASN A 292 19.19 14.15 19.30
N ALA A 293 18.86 15.01 18.35
CA ALA A 293 19.81 15.49 17.36
C ALA A 293 20.56 16.71 17.94
N LYS A 294 21.47 16.50 18.91
CA LYS A 294 22.49 17.51 19.24
C LYS A 294 23.51 17.56 18.10
N PRO A 295 24.01 18.77 17.77
CA PRO A 295 24.94 19.02 16.67
C PRO A 295 26.26 18.28 16.81
#